data_fbc2e30e41f70dd308357cd9ef3038cd
#
_entry.id   fbc2e30e41f70dd308357cd9ef3038cd
#
_cell.length_a   1.000
_cell.length_b   1.000
_cell.length_c   1.000
_cell.angle_alpha   90.00
_cell.angle_beta   90.00
_cell.angle_gamma   90.00
#
_symmetry.space_group_name_H-M   'P 1'
#
loop_
_entity.id
_entity.type
_entity.pdbx_description
1 polymer ?
#
loop_
_entity_poly.entity_id
_entity_poly.type
_entity_poly.pdbx_seq_one_letter_code
_entity_poly.pdbx_strand_id
1 'polypeptide(L)'
;SVGKNTYPLPELFLVMATQNPIEQEGTYPLPEAQMDRFLMHVLVDYPAPEAERAILALSRQEALNEPTTKIEPLTQKSLFNARKQVNKIHMSEAVEEYLVQLILATRNSRAYSGELGQWLDYGASPRATIALDKCSRALAWMEGRDFVTPDDIRAVAHDVLRHRLILSFEAEAGGINANQVIDKLLETVPSA
;
A
#
# COMPACT_ATOMS: atom_id res chain seq x y z
N SER A 1 25.11 -2.90 3.02
CA SER A 1 26.40 -3.58 2.86
C SER A 1 26.25 -4.79 1.95
N VAL A 2 27.25 -5.07 1.15
CA VAL A 2 27.35 -6.28 0.33
C VAL A 2 28.64 -6.99 0.74
N GLY A 3 28.51 -8.18 1.35
CA GLY A 3 29.65 -8.87 1.97
C GLY A 3 30.27 -8.03 3.08
N LYS A 4 31.58 -7.75 2.98
CA LYS A 4 32.35 -6.95 3.96
C LYS A 4 32.33 -5.43 3.69
N ASN A 5 31.75 -5.00 2.57
CA ASN A 5 31.80 -3.60 2.13
C ASN A 5 30.46 -2.90 2.41
N THR A 6 30.53 -1.67 2.89
CA THR A 6 29.37 -0.79 3.07
C THR A 6 29.43 0.31 2.00
N TYR A 7 28.34 0.43 1.25
CA TYR A 7 28.20 1.44 0.21
C TYR A 7 27.19 2.50 0.68
N PRO A 8 27.50 3.80 0.54
CA PRO A 8 26.52 4.84 0.81
C PRO A 8 25.42 4.77 -0.25
N LEU A 9 24.15 4.81 0.21
CA LEU A 9 23.01 4.91 -0.69
C LEU A 9 22.74 6.39 -1.01
N PRO A 10 22.26 6.71 -2.23
CA PRO A 10 21.80 8.06 -2.54
C PRO A 10 20.64 8.44 -1.63
N GLU A 11 20.44 9.74 -1.39
CA GLU A 11 19.35 10.25 -0.54
C GLU A 11 17.98 9.85 -1.09
N LEU A 12 17.84 9.86 -2.42
CA LEU A 12 16.69 9.29 -3.11
C LEU A 12 16.94 7.82 -3.42
N PHE A 13 16.37 6.95 -2.59
CA PHE A 13 16.46 5.51 -2.75
C PHE A 13 15.08 4.88 -2.55
N LEU A 14 14.66 4.04 -3.49
CA LEU A 14 13.41 3.28 -3.45
C LEU A 14 13.71 1.81 -3.72
N VAL A 15 13.11 0.94 -2.94
CA VAL A 15 13.08 -0.51 -3.20
C VAL A 15 11.70 -0.87 -3.74
N MET A 16 11.67 -1.45 -4.93
CA MET A 16 10.46 -2.02 -5.52
C MET A 16 10.72 -3.49 -5.82
N ALA A 17 9.78 -4.35 -5.45
CA ALA A 17 9.79 -5.76 -5.78
C ALA A 17 8.48 -6.11 -6.50
N THR A 18 8.57 -6.99 -7.48
CA THR A 18 7.42 -7.54 -8.18
C THR A 18 7.26 -9.02 -7.86
N GLN A 19 6.02 -9.46 -7.71
CA GLN A 19 5.66 -10.86 -7.57
C GLN A 19 4.68 -11.21 -8.69
N ASN A 20 5.01 -12.24 -9.47
CA ASN A 20 4.09 -12.78 -10.46
C ASN A 20 3.50 -14.09 -9.92
N PRO A 21 2.19 -14.18 -9.64
CA PRO A 21 1.57 -15.39 -9.12
C PRO A 21 1.65 -16.57 -10.09
N ILE A 22 1.87 -16.33 -11.38
CA ILE A 22 1.97 -17.38 -12.41
C ILE A 22 3.37 -18.01 -12.44
N GLU A 23 4.41 -17.26 -12.05
CA GLU A 23 5.82 -17.68 -12.11
C GLU A 23 6.32 -18.26 -10.78
N GLN A 24 5.47 -18.95 -10.03
CA GLN A 24 5.84 -19.49 -8.70
C GLN A 24 6.75 -20.73 -8.75
N GLU A 25 6.98 -21.35 -9.91
CA GLU A 25 7.90 -22.46 -10.01
C GLU A 25 9.35 -22.01 -9.81
N GLY A 26 9.96 -22.42 -8.68
CA GLY A 26 11.36 -22.17 -8.37
C GLY A 26 11.65 -20.88 -7.58
N THR A 27 10.63 -20.14 -7.17
CA THR A 27 10.80 -18.97 -6.30
C THR A 27 10.22 -19.21 -4.90
N TYR A 28 10.91 -18.73 -3.87
CA TYR A 28 10.37 -18.72 -2.51
C TYR A 28 9.63 -17.40 -2.26
N PRO A 29 8.41 -17.43 -1.68
CA PRO A 29 7.73 -16.22 -1.27
C PRO A 29 8.59 -15.45 -0.24
N LEU A 30 8.53 -14.13 -0.29
CA LEU A 30 9.19 -13.31 0.73
C LEU A 30 8.58 -13.63 2.11
N PRO A 31 9.42 -13.85 3.13
CA PRO A 31 8.91 -14.01 4.50
C PRO A 31 8.08 -12.79 4.93
N GLU A 32 7.03 -13.02 5.71
CA GLU A 32 6.10 -11.98 6.19
C GLU A 32 6.81 -10.81 6.87
N ALA A 33 7.84 -11.10 7.69
CA ALA A 33 8.66 -10.07 8.33
C ALA A 33 9.44 -9.19 7.34
N GLN A 34 9.69 -9.66 6.13
CA GLN A 34 10.30 -8.86 5.06
C GLN A 34 9.22 -8.08 4.30
N MET A 35 8.05 -8.68 4.04
CA MET A 35 6.93 -8.00 3.41
C MET A 35 6.44 -6.81 4.25
N ASP A 36 6.34 -6.94 5.57
CA ASP A 36 5.96 -5.85 6.49
C ASP A 36 6.86 -4.59 6.37
N ARG A 37 8.06 -4.72 5.81
CA ARG A 37 8.99 -3.60 5.60
C ARG A 37 8.66 -2.76 4.36
N PHE A 38 7.90 -3.29 3.41
CA PHE A 38 7.45 -2.52 2.25
C PHE A 38 6.34 -1.56 2.67
N LEU A 39 6.32 -0.38 2.08
CA LEU A 39 5.33 0.65 2.39
C LEU A 39 3.92 0.22 1.98
N MET A 40 3.79 -0.28 0.78
CA MET A 40 2.54 -0.68 0.13
C MET A 40 2.73 -1.99 -0.63
N HIS A 41 1.64 -2.73 -0.80
CA HIS A 41 1.52 -3.87 -1.70
C HIS A 41 0.37 -3.59 -2.66
N VAL A 42 0.69 -3.13 -3.85
CA VAL A 42 -0.27 -2.76 -4.91
C VAL A 42 -0.57 -3.98 -5.75
N LEU A 43 -1.85 -4.29 -5.92
CA LEU A 43 -2.30 -5.31 -6.88
C LEU A 43 -2.43 -4.67 -8.26
N VAL A 44 -1.82 -5.31 -9.24
CA VAL A 44 -1.94 -4.91 -10.65
C VAL A 44 -2.69 -6.04 -11.36
N ASP A 45 -3.88 -5.74 -11.82
CA ASP A 45 -4.73 -6.66 -12.58
C ASP A 45 -4.57 -6.44 -14.08
N TYR A 46 -5.23 -7.28 -14.88
CA TYR A 46 -5.25 -7.13 -16.32
C TYR A 46 -5.85 -5.76 -16.71
N PRO A 47 -5.31 -5.11 -17.75
CA PRO A 47 -5.82 -3.83 -18.19
C PRO A 47 -7.24 -3.96 -18.78
N ALA A 48 -8.02 -2.89 -18.67
CA ALA A 48 -9.33 -2.80 -19.32
C ALA A 48 -9.18 -2.81 -20.85
N PRO A 49 -10.25 -3.17 -21.61
CA PRO A 49 -10.18 -3.29 -23.07
C PRO A 49 -9.67 -2.04 -23.79
N GLU A 50 -9.96 -0.87 -23.26
CA GLU A 50 -9.49 0.43 -23.79
C GLU A 50 -7.98 0.60 -23.60
N ALA A 51 -7.47 0.18 -22.44
CA ALA A 51 -6.03 0.21 -22.13
C ALA A 51 -5.28 -0.82 -22.98
N GLU A 52 -5.84 -2.01 -23.23
CA GLU A 52 -5.27 -3.01 -24.16
C GLU A 52 -5.10 -2.42 -25.58
N ARG A 53 -6.10 -1.68 -26.08
CA ARG A 53 -6.00 -1.01 -27.37
C ARG A 53 -4.91 0.06 -27.37
N ALA A 54 -4.77 0.82 -26.29
CA ALA A 54 -3.74 1.85 -26.14
C ALA A 54 -2.34 1.22 -26.10
N ILE A 55 -2.15 0.09 -25.40
CA ILE A 55 -0.90 -0.69 -25.35
C ILE A 55 -0.53 -1.15 -26.77
N LEU A 56 -1.49 -1.72 -27.52
CA LEU A 56 -1.24 -2.17 -28.90
C LEU A 56 -0.87 -1.00 -29.81
N ALA A 57 -1.52 0.16 -29.67
CA ALA A 57 -1.21 1.35 -30.46
C ALA A 57 0.19 1.87 -30.14
N LEU A 58 0.55 1.95 -28.86
CA LEU A 58 1.89 2.37 -28.40
C LEU A 58 2.98 1.44 -28.93
N SER A 59 2.79 0.13 -28.84
CA SER A 59 3.75 -0.86 -29.35
C SER A 59 4.00 -0.72 -30.85
N ARG A 60 2.94 -0.44 -31.63
CA ARG A 60 3.07 -0.18 -33.08
C ARG A 60 3.83 1.10 -33.36
N GLN A 61 3.54 2.17 -32.60
CA GLN A 61 4.20 3.46 -32.73
C GLN A 61 5.71 3.35 -32.42
N GLU A 62 6.06 2.62 -31.36
CA GLU A 62 7.46 2.33 -31.00
C GLU A 62 8.16 1.53 -32.09
N ALA A 63 7.51 0.49 -32.67
CA ALA A 63 8.06 -0.32 -33.74
C ALA A 63 8.34 0.50 -35.02
N LEU A 64 7.58 1.57 -35.26
CA LEU A 64 7.77 2.50 -36.36
C LEU A 64 8.76 3.62 -36.06
N ASN A 65 9.34 3.65 -34.84
CA ASN A 65 10.18 4.75 -34.33
C ASN A 65 9.50 6.14 -34.41
N GLU A 66 8.19 6.18 -34.29
CA GLU A 66 7.46 7.42 -34.22
C GLU A 66 7.71 8.12 -32.88
N PRO A 67 7.75 9.47 -32.86
CA PRO A 67 8.01 10.19 -31.61
C PRO A 67 6.88 9.98 -30.60
N THR A 68 7.22 9.40 -29.45
CA THR A 68 6.33 9.32 -28.29
C THR A 68 6.34 10.65 -27.53
N THR A 69 5.25 10.93 -26.82
CA THR A 69 5.15 12.13 -25.97
C THR A 69 6.28 12.12 -24.93
N LYS A 70 7.18 13.09 -25.01
CA LYS A 70 8.24 13.23 -23.99
C LYS A 70 7.62 13.74 -22.69
N ILE A 71 7.69 12.93 -21.67
CA ILE A 71 7.34 13.34 -20.31
C ILE A 71 8.56 14.05 -19.71
N GLU A 72 8.39 15.29 -19.25
CA GLU A 72 9.45 15.98 -18.53
C GLU A 72 9.70 15.30 -17.18
N PRO A 73 10.95 14.89 -16.89
CA PRO A 73 11.27 14.23 -15.64
C PRO A 73 11.19 15.23 -14.47
N LEU A 74 10.64 14.77 -13.34
CA LEU A 74 10.67 15.54 -12.10
C LEU A 74 12.12 15.62 -11.57
N THR A 75 12.50 16.79 -11.06
CA THR A 75 13.80 16.95 -10.42
C THR A 75 13.78 16.34 -9.01
N GLN A 76 14.92 15.85 -8.52
CA GLN A 76 15.03 15.38 -7.13
C GLN A 76 14.66 16.49 -6.12
N LYS A 77 15.02 17.74 -6.43
CA LYS A 77 14.68 18.91 -5.59
C LYS A 77 13.16 19.07 -5.47
N SER A 78 12.43 18.94 -6.57
CA SER A 78 10.96 18.99 -6.57
C SER A 78 10.36 17.89 -5.71
N LEU A 79 10.87 16.67 -5.83
CA LEU A 79 10.41 15.52 -5.04
C LEU A 79 10.68 15.71 -3.54
N PHE A 80 11.87 16.19 -3.14
CA PHE A 80 12.16 16.47 -1.73
C PHE A 80 11.34 17.63 -1.17
N ASN A 81 11.00 18.63 -2.00
CA ASN A 81 10.07 19.69 -1.60
C ASN A 81 8.66 19.14 -1.39
N ALA A 82 8.17 18.28 -2.28
CA ALA A 82 6.89 17.59 -2.12
C ALA A 82 6.85 16.78 -0.81
N ARG A 83 7.89 15.99 -0.51
CA ARG A 83 8.00 15.25 0.77
C ARG A 83 7.89 16.16 1.99
N LYS A 84 8.52 17.34 1.95
CA LYS A 84 8.41 18.32 3.04
C LYS A 84 7.00 18.89 3.19
N GLN A 85 6.27 19.06 2.07
CA GLN A 85 4.88 19.53 2.08
C GLN A 85 3.96 18.43 2.62
N VAL A 86 4.09 17.20 2.15
CA VAL A 86 3.34 16.02 2.65
C VAL A 86 3.45 15.91 4.17
N ASN A 87 4.64 16.07 4.73
CA ASN A 87 4.84 16.01 6.19
C ASN A 87 4.14 17.14 6.97
N LYS A 88 3.70 18.20 6.29
CA LYS A 88 2.98 19.33 6.90
C LYS A 88 1.45 19.23 6.76
N ILE A 89 0.96 18.28 5.99
CA ILE A 89 -0.48 18.03 5.85
C ILE A 89 -1.04 17.75 7.25
N HIS A 90 -2.09 18.45 7.60
CA HIS A 90 -2.71 18.32 8.92
C HIS A 90 -3.50 17.00 9.05
N MET A 91 -3.44 16.39 10.22
CA MET A 91 -4.34 15.30 10.61
C MET A 91 -4.95 15.67 11.96
N SER A 92 -6.26 15.73 12.05
CA SER A 92 -6.94 16.02 13.32
C SER A 92 -6.81 14.85 14.29
N GLU A 93 -6.94 15.10 15.60
CA GLU A 93 -6.90 14.06 16.64
C GLU A 93 -7.95 12.97 16.38
N ALA A 94 -9.14 13.34 15.90
CA ALA A 94 -10.20 12.38 15.57
C ALA A 94 -9.82 11.44 14.43
N VAL A 95 -9.18 11.96 13.37
CA VAL A 95 -8.70 11.16 12.23
C VAL A 95 -7.50 10.29 12.63
N GLU A 96 -6.60 10.82 13.47
CA GLU A 96 -5.50 10.05 14.05
C GLU A 96 -6.01 8.89 14.90
N GLU A 97 -7.00 9.15 15.77
CA GLU A 97 -7.62 8.10 16.58
C GLU A 97 -8.28 7.03 15.70
N TYR A 98 -9.00 7.42 14.64
CA TYR A 98 -9.58 6.47 13.67
C TYR A 98 -8.51 5.57 13.07
N LEU A 99 -7.39 6.13 12.62
CA LEU A 99 -6.25 5.37 12.10
C LEU A 99 -5.70 4.38 13.13
N VAL A 100 -5.52 4.83 14.38
CA VAL A 100 -5.04 3.99 15.48
C VAL A 100 -6.03 2.87 15.78
N GLN A 101 -7.33 3.16 15.83
CA GLN A 101 -8.38 2.17 16.09
C GLN A 101 -8.43 1.10 14.98
N LEU A 102 -8.23 1.45 13.72
CA LEU A 102 -8.10 0.45 12.64
C LEU A 102 -6.97 -0.54 12.92
N ILE A 103 -5.81 -0.06 13.35
CA ILE A 103 -4.67 -0.93 13.66
C ILE A 103 -4.93 -1.77 14.92
N LEU A 104 -5.52 -1.18 15.96
CA LEU A 104 -5.89 -1.92 17.18
C LEU A 104 -6.92 -3.01 16.89
N ALA A 105 -7.88 -2.75 15.99
CA ALA A 105 -8.85 -3.74 15.57
C ALA A 105 -8.21 -4.94 14.87
N THR A 106 -7.08 -4.79 14.18
CA THR A 106 -6.34 -5.93 13.63
C THR A 106 -5.70 -6.79 14.73
N ARG A 107 -5.28 -6.19 15.85
CA ARG A 107 -4.54 -6.87 16.93
C ARG A 107 -5.45 -7.48 17.99
N ASN A 108 -6.58 -6.84 18.25
CA ASN A 108 -7.59 -7.28 19.21
C ASN A 108 -8.94 -7.49 18.52
N SER A 109 -8.90 -8.21 17.42
CA SER A 109 -10.01 -8.38 16.49
C SER A 109 -11.31 -8.88 17.14
N ARG A 110 -11.19 -9.78 18.12
CA ARG A 110 -12.35 -10.32 18.89
C ARG A 110 -13.12 -9.27 19.68
N ALA A 111 -12.46 -8.20 20.14
CA ALA A 111 -13.12 -7.11 20.85
C ALA A 111 -13.94 -6.22 19.94
N TYR A 112 -13.64 -6.18 18.64
CA TYR A 112 -14.33 -5.38 17.64
C TYR A 112 -15.40 -6.17 16.89
N SER A 113 -15.12 -7.41 16.51
CA SER A 113 -16.05 -8.29 15.80
C SER A 113 -15.70 -9.77 16.02
N GLY A 114 -16.72 -10.60 16.23
CA GLY A 114 -16.55 -12.05 16.32
C GLY A 114 -16.00 -12.65 15.05
N GLU A 115 -16.40 -12.15 13.86
CA GLU A 115 -15.92 -12.59 12.55
C GLU A 115 -14.43 -12.24 12.37
N LEU A 116 -14.04 -10.99 12.63
CA LEU A 116 -12.63 -10.58 12.57
C LEU A 116 -11.76 -11.41 13.51
N GLY A 117 -12.30 -11.76 14.69
CA GLY A 117 -11.61 -12.59 15.66
C GLY A 117 -11.42 -14.06 15.24
N GLN A 118 -12.21 -14.51 14.28
CA GLN A 118 -12.05 -15.84 13.65
C GLN A 118 -11.13 -15.79 12.44
N TRP A 119 -11.08 -14.65 11.74
CA TRP A 119 -10.34 -14.51 10.48
C TRP A 119 -8.87 -14.15 10.66
N LEU A 120 -8.49 -13.52 11.78
CA LEU A 120 -7.16 -13.00 12.01
C LEU A 120 -6.42 -13.77 13.10
N ASP A 121 -5.26 -14.32 12.75
CA ASP A 121 -4.30 -14.89 13.70
C ASP A 121 -3.35 -13.81 14.22
N TYR A 122 -2.82 -12.97 13.32
CA TYR A 122 -1.93 -11.88 13.69
C TYR A 122 -2.32 -10.58 12.99
N GLY A 123 -2.36 -9.51 13.79
CA GLY A 123 -2.62 -8.16 13.31
C GLY A 123 -1.37 -7.42 12.86
N ALA A 124 -1.59 -6.23 12.31
CA ALA A 124 -0.55 -5.40 11.72
C ALA A 124 0.43 -4.83 12.77
N SER A 125 1.70 -4.71 12.40
CA SER A 125 2.77 -4.12 13.21
C SER A 125 2.63 -2.58 13.30
N PRO A 126 3.40 -1.88 14.18
CA PRO A 126 3.45 -0.42 14.21
C PRO A 126 3.89 0.21 12.89
N ARG A 127 4.55 -0.54 11.99
CA ARG A 127 4.88 -0.06 10.64
C ARG A 127 3.64 0.25 9.82
N ALA A 128 2.54 -0.48 10.04
CA ALA A 128 1.28 -0.20 9.38
C ALA A 128 0.70 1.17 9.77
N THR A 129 0.77 1.52 11.07
CA THR A 129 0.36 2.86 11.55
C THR A 129 1.12 3.96 10.83
N ILE A 130 2.46 3.83 10.77
CA ILE A 130 3.34 4.80 10.10
C ILE A 130 3.07 4.83 8.57
N ALA A 131 2.78 3.69 7.97
CA ALA A 131 2.50 3.60 6.55
C ALA A 131 1.15 4.24 6.20
N LEU A 132 0.10 4.00 6.99
CA LEU A 132 -1.20 4.64 6.81
C LEU A 132 -1.10 6.16 6.94
N ASP A 133 -0.42 6.67 7.98
CA ASP A 133 -0.20 8.12 8.15
C ASP A 133 0.51 8.74 6.93
N LYS A 134 1.60 8.12 6.48
CA LYS A 134 2.36 8.64 5.33
C LYS A 134 1.58 8.59 4.02
N CYS A 135 0.87 7.47 3.76
CA CYS A 135 0.15 7.28 2.51
C CYS A 135 -1.10 8.17 2.44
N SER A 136 -1.85 8.31 3.54
CA SER A 136 -3.03 9.20 3.58
C SER A 136 -2.67 10.68 3.44
N ARG A 137 -1.58 11.14 4.09
CA ARG A 137 -1.07 12.50 3.88
C ARG A 137 -0.60 12.73 2.46
N ALA A 138 0.07 11.74 1.86
CA ALA A 138 0.51 11.84 0.47
C ALA A 138 -0.68 11.91 -0.49
N LEU A 139 -1.74 11.11 -0.25
CA LEU A 139 -2.96 11.15 -1.04
C LEU A 139 -3.66 12.52 -0.93
N ALA A 140 -3.87 13.02 0.28
CA ALA A 140 -4.47 14.35 0.51
C ALA A 140 -3.67 15.46 -0.21
N TRP A 141 -2.34 15.41 -0.14
CA TRP A 141 -1.47 16.37 -0.83
C TRP A 141 -1.61 16.28 -2.36
N MET A 142 -1.65 15.07 -2.93
CA MET A 142 -1.83 14.86 -4.37
C MET A 142 -3.18 15.38 -4.87
N GLU A 143 -4.21 15.33 -4.02
CA GLU A 143 -5.54 15.90 -4.30
C GLU A 143 -5.64 17.41 -3.99
N GLY A 144 -4.53 18.05 -3.64
CA GLY A 144 -4.44 19.50 -3.39
C GLY A 144 -5.04 19.95 -2.06
N ARG A 145 -5.22 19.04 -1.10
CA ARG A 145 -5.72 19.35 0.24
C ARG A 145 -4.56 19.49 1.23
N ASP A 146 -4.76 20.28 2.27
CA ASP A 146 -3.82 20.51 3.37
C ASP A 146 -4.19 19.75 4.66
N PHE A 147 -5.21 18.89 4.60
CA PHE A 147 -5.65 18.03 5.70
C PHE A 147 -6.07 16.64 5.20
N VAL A 148 -5.92 15.66 6.09
CA VAL A 148 -6.33 14.26 5.87
C VAL A 148 -7.76 14.06 6.36
N THR A 149 -8.53 13.28 5.60
CA THR A 149 -9.87 12.81 5.95
C THR A 149 -9.87 11.32 6.26
N PRO A 150 -10.90 10.77 6.94
CA PRO A 150 -11.06 9.33 7.09
C PRO A 150 -11.08 8.58 5.74
N ASP A 151 -11.62 9.20 4.70
CA ASP A 151 -11.68 8.57 3.37
C ASP A 151 -10.30 8.39 2.74
N ASP A 152 -9.33 9.25 3.03
CA ASP A 152 -7.94 9.08 2.59
C ASP A 152 -7.31 7.83 3.22
N ILE A 153 -7.59 7.59 4.51
CA ILE A 153 -7.13 6.39 5.21
C ILE A 153 -7.78 5.15 4.60
N ARG A 154 -9.09 5.20 4.35
CA ARG A 154 -9.85 4.10 3.73
C ARG A 154 -9.33 3.77 2.34
N ALA A 155 -9.04 4.79 1.54
CA ALA A 155 -8.55 4.64 0.17
C ALA A 155 -7.19 3.91 0.08
N VAL A 156 -6.30 4.12 1.05
CA VAL A 156 -4.97 3.48 1.06
C VAL A 156 -4.91 2.22 1.92
N ALA A 157 -5.96 1.89 2.67
CA ALA A 157 -5.96 0.82 3.66
C ALA A 157 -5.62 -0.55 3.06
N HIS A 158 -6.21 -0.89 1.91
CA HIS A 158 -5.97 -2.18 1.25
C HIS A 158 -4.50 -2.34 0.86
N ASP A 159 -3.92 -1.35 0.21
CA ASP A 159 -2.53 -1.42 -0.24
C ASP A 159 -1.52 -1.40 0.91
N VAL A 160 -1.88 -0.78 2.02
CA VAL A 160 -1.03 -0.72 3.20
C VAL A 160 -1.15 -1.97 4.08
N LEU A 161 -2.35 -2.57 4.20
CA LEU A 161 -2.61 -3.61 5.19
C LEU A 161 -2.54 -5.04 4.63
N ARG A 162 -2.86 -5.28 3.34
CA ARG A 162 -3.05 -6.65 2.81
C ARG A 162 -1.87 -7.59 3.03
N HIS A 163 -0.65 -7.09 3.04
CA HIS A 163 0.58 -7.86 3.22
C HIS A 163 1.07 -7.90 4.68
N ARG A 164 0.27 -7.38 5.61
CA ARG A 164 0.58 -7.26 7.03
C ARG A 164 -0.37 -8.01 7.94
N LEU A 165 -1.44 -8.54 7.36
CA LEU A 165 -2.43 -9.34 8.08
C LEU A 165 -2.16 -10.82 7.83
N ILE A 166 -2.13 -11.61 8.89
CA ILE A 166 -2.02 -13.05 8.81
C ILE A 166 -3.37 -13.64 9.15
N LEU A 167 -3.96 -14.31 8.18
CA LEU A 167 -5.27 -14.92 8.32
C LEU A 167 -5.16 -16.24 9.09
N SER A 168 -6.25 -16.65 9.72
CA SER A 168 -6.35 -17.98 10.30
C SER A 168 -6.48 -19.04 9.20
N PHE A 169 -6.06 -20.26 9.51
CA PHE A 169 -6.22 -21.39 8.59
C PHE A 169 -7.69 -21.62 8.21
N GLU A 170 -8.61 -21.46 9.15
CA GLU A 170 -10.04 -21.61 8.93
C GLU A 170 -10.59 -20.53 7.97
N ALA A 171 -10.10 -19.30 8.08
CA ALA A 171 -10.49 -18.23 7.18
C ALA A 171 -10.00 -18.49 5.75
N GLU A 172 -8.75 -18.89 5.57
CA GLU A 172 -8.19 -19.23 4.25
C GLU A 172 -8.91 -20.43 3.63
N ALA A 173 -9.15 -21.49 4.41
CA ALA A 173 -9.90 -22.66 3.99
C ALA A 173 -11.36 -22.32 3.62
N GLY A 174 -11.94 -21.30 4.27
CA GLY A 174 -13.25 -20.73 3.96
C GLY A 174 -13.28 -19.79 2.75
N GLY A 175 -12.12 -19.54 2.10
CA GLY A 175 -12.00 -18.66 0.93
C GLY A 175 -11.98 -17.16 1.28
N ILE A 176 -11.77 -16.81 2.55
CA ILE A 176 -11.59 -15.42 3.00
C ILE A 176 -10.18 -14.97 2.62
N ASN A 177 -10.08 -13.79 2.03
CA ASN A 177 -8.81 -13.16 1.66
C ASN A 177 -8.57 -11.86 2.45
N ALA A 178 -7.34 -11.35 2.39
CA ALA A 178 -6.95 -10.15 3.13
C ALA A 178 -7.78 -8.91 2.78
N ASN A 179 -8.24 -8.76 1.54
CA ASN A 179 -9.09 -7.63 1.15
C ASN A 179 -10.44 -7.67 1.85
N GLN A 180 -11.09 -8.84 1.93
CA GLN A 180 -12.37 -9.02 2.64
C GLN A 180 -12.23 -8.73 4.15
N VAL A 181 -11.08 -9.10 4.74
CA VAL A 181 -10.78 -8.76 6.15
C VAL A 181 -10.66 -7.25 6.32
N ILE A 182 -9.98 -6.55 5.38
CA ILE A 182 -9.83 -5.10 5.41
C ILE A 182 -11.18 -4.41 5.21
N ASP A 183 -12.01 -4.87 4.28
CA ASP A 183 -13.37 -4.36 4.10
C ASP A 183 -14.16 -4.45 5.42
N LYS A 184 -14.10 -5.61 6.08
CA LYS A 184 -14.76 -5.80 7.38
C LYS A 184 -14.21 -4.92 8.49
N LEU A 185 -12.90 -4.68 8.52
CA LEU A 185 -12.28 -3.72 9.44
C LEU A 185 -12.82 -2.30 9.23
N LEU A 186 -12.88 -1.85 7.96
CA LEU A 186 -13.37 -0.53 7.58
C LEU A 186 -14.88 -0.34 7.84
N GLU A 187 -15.67 -1.42 7.85
CA GLU A 187 -17.07 -1.41 8.24
C GLU A 187 -17.25 -1.38 9.76
N THR A 188 -16.38 -2.09 10.48
CA THR A 188 -16.52 -2.31 11.93
C THR A 188 -16.03 -1.12 12.75
N VAL A 189 -14.95 -0.47 12.30
CA VAL A 189 -14.36 0.69 12.99
C VAL A 189 -15.04 1.96 12.50
N PRO A 190 -15.80 2.67 13.36
CA PRO A 190 -16.48 3.90 12.93
C PRO A 190 -15.46 4.98 12.57
N SER A 191 -15.66 5.61 11.43
CA SER A 191 -14.97 6.86 11.10
C SER A 191 -15.53 7.98 11.96
N ALA A 192 -14.67 8.73 12.61
CA ALA A 192 -15.02 9.87 13.45
C ALA A 192 -15.69 11.00 12.64
#